data_bda8762e70ee5d23ffe202825d2dff7e
#
_entry.id   bda8762e70ee5d23ffe202825d2dff7e
#
_cell.length_a   1.000
_cell.length_b   1.000
_cell.length_c   1.000
_cell.angle_alpha   90.00
_cell.angle_beta   90.00
_cell.angle_gamma   90.00
#
_symmetry.space_group_name_H-M   'P 1'
#
loop_
_entity.id
_entity.type
_entity.pdbx_description
1 polymer ?
#
loop_
_entity_poly.entity_id
_entity_poly.type
_entity_poly.pdbx_seq_one_letter_code
_entity_poly.pdbx_strand_id
1 'polypeptide(L)'
;MKDSAMIYKTAQDWQAATRKKVLLFAMSGLGKTHVSNMLRDHGDWFHYSVDYRIGTRYMDEYIVDNFKREAMRQPLLRELLMSDSLYIASNITFDNLAPLSTYLGKPGDPSKGGLSFAAYKRRQAQHLEAERAALLDTVRFIDRAEALYDYQNFVCDTSGSICEVVDPSDSNDPILTALSENLLLVWIKGSEDHRAELVRRFDKAPKPIYYRPEFLDAKWNAYLSDNNLLEAEVDPDTFIRHTYAEVIAHRQPCYAAMADWGVTVTAEDVAKATTPEAFDAVIAAALE
;
A
#
# COMPACT_ATOMS: atom_id res chain seq x y z
N MET A 1 -14.47 -17.16 18.22
CA MET A 1 -13.12 -17.29 17.68
C MET A 1 -13.25 -18.13 16.42
N LYS A 2 -12.95 -17.57 15.25
CA LYS A 2 -12.86 -18.36 14.03
C LYS A 2 -11.61 -19.22 14.16
N ASP A 3 -11.77 -20.54 13.91
CA ASP A 3 -10.65 -21.38 13.46
C ASP A 3 -10.19 -20.80 12.10
N SER A 4 -9.50 -19.66 12.13
CA SER A 4 -8.98 -19.05 10.93
C SER A 4 -7.96 -20.01 10.33
N ALA A 5 -7.98 -20.12 9.02
CA ALA A 5 -7.09 -20.95 8.24
C ALA A 5 -5.65 -20.38 8.23
N MET A 6 -5.11 -20.01 9.40
CA MET A 6 -3.70 -19.63 9.51
C MET A 6 -2.84 -20.82 9.13
N ILE A 7 -1.87 -20.59 8.25
CA ILE A 7 -0.93 -21.64 7.80
C ILE A 7 0.08 -22.07 8.89
N TYR A 8 0.28 -21.22 9.91
CA TYR A 8 1.04 -21.54 11.12
C TYR A 8 0.19 -21.19 12.33
N LYS A 9 -0.14 -22.17 13.18
CA LYS A 9 -1.03 -22.00 14.34
C LYS A 9 -0.26 -21.79 15.64
N THR A 10 0.99 -22.23 15.68
CA THR A 10 1.84 -22.19 16.88
C THR A 10 3.25 -21.77 16.53
N ALA A 11 4.01 -21.31 17.53
CA ALA A 11 5.43 -21.05 17.39
C ALA A 11 6.21 -22.28 16.88
N GLN A 12 5.78 -23.49 17.28
CA GLN A 12 6.40 -24.73 16.84
C GLN A 12 6.15 -24.97 15.32
N ASP A 13 4.94 -24.72 14.83
CA ASP A 13 4.65 -24.83 13.39
C ASP A 13 5.53 -23.88 12.58
N TRP A 14 5.67 -22.63 13.04
CA TRP A 14 6.54 -21.64 12.41
C TRP A 14 8.01 -22.02 12.42
N GLN A 15 8.52 -22.50 13.55
CA GLN A 15 9.93 -22.91 13.68
C GLN A 15 10.25 -24.16 12.87
N ALA A 16 9.31 -25.10 12.76
CA ALA A 16 9.47 -26.35 11.99
C ALA A 16 9.31 -26.13 10.48
N ALA A 17 8.74 -25.00 10.06
CA ALA A 17 8.52 -24.72 8.65
C ALA A 17 9.84 -24.53 7.89
N THR A 18 10.05 -25.33 6.85
CA THR A 18 11.20 -25.21 5.94
C THR A 18 11.02 -24.09 4.93
N ARG A 19 9.78 -23.65 4.74
CA ARG A 19 9.38 -22.56 3.82
C ARG A 19 8.46 -21.62 4.54
N LYS A 20 8.95 -20.43 4.82
CA LYS A 20 8.22 -19.42 5.56
C LYS A 20 7.57 -18.41 4.61
N LYS A 21 6.29 -18.13 4.81
CA LYS A 21 5.53 -17.22 3.96
C LYS A 21 4.76 -16.24 4.83
N VAL A 22 5.08 -14.95 4.69
CA VAL A 22 4.45 -13.88 5.48
C VAL A 22 3.92 -12.75 4.60
N LEU A 23 2.85 -12.12 5.07
CA LEU A 23 2.34 -10.87 4.52
C LEU A 23 2.40 -9.82 5.62
N LEU A 24 3.15 -8.75 5.39
CA LEU A 24 3.28 -7.63 6.32
C LEU A 24 2.27 -6.54 5.98
N PHE A 25 1.44 -6.17 6.95
CA PHE A 25 0.53 -5.05 6.79
C PHE A 25 0.63 -4.08 7.96
N ALA A 26 0.55 -2.80 7.66
CA ALA A 26 0.66 -1.70 8.62
C ALA A 26 0.38 -0.37 7.93
N MET A 27 0.25 0.70 8.70
CA MET A 27 0.35 2.05 8.16
C MET A 27 1.69 2.27 7.45
N SER A 28 1.71 3.17 6.47
CA SER A 28 2.96 3.56 5.79
C SER A 28 3.96 4.10 6.81
N GLY A 29 5.24 3.72 6.67
CA GLY A 29 6.31 4.20 7.53
C GLY A 29 6.56 3.43 8.83
N LEU A 30 5.85 2.32 9.07
CA LEU A 30 6.06 1.44 10.24
C LEU A 30 7.03 0.26 9.98
N GLY A 31 7.86 0.34 8.95
CA GLY A 31 8.97 -0.60 8.78
C GLY A 31 8.70 -1.80 7.88
N LYS A 32 7.51 -1.96 7.25
CA LYS A 32 7.23 -3.07 6.31
C LYS A 32 8.33 -3.27 5.28
N THR A 33 8.57 -2.25 4.47
CA THR A 33 9.58 -2.30 3.40
C THR A 33 11.00 -2.48 3.95
N HIS A 34 11.30 -1.91 5.12
CA HIS A 34 12.61 -2.11 5.77
C HIS A 34 12.84 -3.59 6.11
N VAL A 35 11.86 -4.25 6.75
CA VAL A 35 11.94 -5.68 7.05
C VAL A 35 12.01 -6.51 5.77
N SER A 36 11.17 -6.22 4.78
CA SER A 36 11.17 -6.96 3.52
C SER A 36 12.49 -6.84 2.77
N ASN A 37 13.14 -5.67 2.80
CA ASN A 37 14.46 -5.46 2.24
C ASN A 37 15.54 -6.24 3.04
N MET A 38 15.48 -6.17 4.37
CA MET A 38 16.41 -6.93 5.24
C MET A 38 16.31 -8.43 4.95
N LEU A 39 15.11 -8.99 4.88
CA LEU A 39 14.89 -10.41 4.56
C LEU A 39 15.42 -10.77 3.16
N ARG A 40 15.12 -9.95 2.15
CA ARG A 40 15.61 -10.12 0.78
C ARG A 40 17.14 -10.10 0.70
N ASP A 41 17.76 -9.14 1.38
CA ASP A 41 19.21 -8.91 1.29
C ASP A 41 20.03 -10.02 1.96
N HIS A 42 19.41 -10.84 2.83
CA HIS A 42 19.98 -12.07 3.36
C HIS A 42 19.83 -13.31 2.45
N GLY A 43 19.15 -13.17 1.31
CA GLY A 43 19.25 -14.07 0.15
C GLY A 43 18.16 -15.14 0.02
N ASP A 44 17.50 -15.57 1.10
CA ASP A 44 16.56 -16.71 1.03
C ASP A 44 15.09 -16.32 0.92
N TRP A 45 14.79 -15.02 0.83
CA TRP A 45 13.45 -14.48 0.80
C TRP A 45 13.11 -13.79 -0.51
N PHE A 46 12.08 -14.27 -1.19
CA PHE A 46 11.49 -13.53 -2.28
C PHE A 46 10.67 -12.35 -1.73
N HIS A 47 10.99 -11.13 -2.15
CA HIS A 47 10.24 -9.93 -1.77
C HIS A 47 9.24 -9.56 -2.86
N TYR A 48 7.95 -9.67 -2.54
CA TYR A 48 6.84 -9.18 -3.36
C TYR A 48 6.31 -7.88 -2.79
N SER A 49 6.38 -6.78 -3.54
CA SER A 49 5.82 -5.50 -3.16
C SER A 49 4.52 -5.24 -3.92
N VAL A 50 3.43 -5.07 -3.18
CA VAL A 50 2.10 -4.75 -3.73
C VAL A 50 2.15 -3.40 -4.44
N ASP A 51 2.73 -2.37 -3.82
CA ASP A 51 2.85 -1.03 -4.43
C ASP A 51 3.64 -1.04 -5.74
N TYR A 52 4.76 -1.77 -5.78
CA TYR A 52 5.52 -1.96 -7.02
C TYR A 52 4.68 -2.65 -8.10
N ARG A 53 3.91 -3.67 -7.72
CA ARG A 53 3.04 -4.42 -8.64
C ARG A 53 1.89 -3.56 -9.16
N ILE A 54 1.25 -2.75 -8.30
CA ILE A 54 0.26 -1.75 -8.68
C ILE A 54 0.84 -0.85 -9.77
N GLY A 55 1.99 -0.22 -9.50
CA GLY A 55 2.59 0.76 -10.38
C GLY A 55 3.04 0.19 -11.71
N THR A 56 3.68 -0.99 -11.71
CA THR A 56 4.33 -1.55 -12.91
C THR A 56 3.43 -2.43 -13.77
N ARG A 57 2.37 -3.03 -13.19
CA ARG A 57 1.50 -3.94 -13.94
C ARG A 57 0.11 -3.37 -14.21
N TYR A 58 -0.47 -2.72 -13.21
CA TYR A 58 -1.87 -2.36 -13.27
C TYR A 58 -2.12 -0.88 -13.53
N MET A 59 -1.15 -0.02 -13.20
CA MET A 59 -1.28 1.43 -13.35
C MET A 59 -0.29 2.04 -14.35
N ASP A 60 0.68 1.28 -14.87
CA ASP A 60 1.76 1.81 -15.72
C ASP A 60 1.22 2.54 -16.94
N GLU A 61 0.28 1.97 -17.69
CA GLU A 61 -0.32 2.61 -18.86
C GLU A 61 -1.02 3.94 -18.52
N TYR A 62 -1.76 3.98 -17.41
CA TYR A 62 -2.41 5.20 -16.95
C TYR A 62 -1.40 6.29 -16.55
N ILE A 63 -0.31 5.89 -15.91
CA ILE A 63 0.78 6.78 -15.49
C ILE A 63 1.49 7.34 -16.70
N VAL A 64 1.89 6.48 -17.64
CA VAL A 64 2.60 6.85 -18.86
C VAL A 64 1.72 7.72 -19.76
N ASP A 65 0.44 7.38 -19.90
CA ASP A 65 -0.51 8.18 -20.66
C ASP A 65 -0.74 9.57 -20.06
N ASN A 66 -0.68 9.68 -18.72
CA ASN A 66 -0.74 10.98 -18.07
C ASN A 66 0.49 11.82 -18.41
N PHE A 67 1.69 11.23 -18.40
CA PHE A 67 2.93 11.92 -18.80
C PHE A 67 2.92 12.33 -20.27
N LYS A 68 2.47 11.43 -21.16
CA LYS A 68 2.31 11.75 -22.60
C LYS A 68 1.32 12.90 -22.80
N ARG A 69 0.20 12.89 -22.07
CA ARG A 69 -0.81 13.95 -22.16
C ARG A 69 -0.27 15.32 -21.78
N GLU A 70 0.58 15.37 -20.73
CA GLU A 70 1.26 16.62 -20.36
C GLU A 70 2.34 17.02 -21.38
N ALA A 71 3.13 16.06 -21.87
CA ALA A 71 4.15 16.32 -22.89
C ALA A 71 3.53 16.85 -24.20
N MET A 72 2.37 16.33 -24.60
CA MET A 72 1.65 16.78 -25.81
C MET A 72 1.19 18.25 -25.75
N ARG A 73 1.18 18.89 -24.59
CA ARG A 73 0.90 20.33 -24.44
C ARG A 73 2.08 21.21 -24.84
N GLN A 74 3.30 20.65 -24.88
CA GLN A 74 4.52 21.36 -25.25
C GLN A 74 4.82 21.12 -26.73
N PRO A 75 4.93 22.17 -27.60
CA PRO A 75 5.07 21.99 -29.04
C PRO A 75 6.24 21.08 -29.44
N LEU A 76 7.42 21.28 -28.87
CA LEU A 76 8.60 20.45 -29.16
C LEU A 76 8.39 18.99 -28.79
N LEU A 77 7.87 18.71 -27.57
CA LEU A 77 7.65 17.33 -27.12
C LEU A 77 6.56 16.65 -27.94
N ARG A 78 5.51 17.39 -28.31
CA ARG A 78 4.46 16.90 -29.23
C ARG A 78 5.04 16.48 -30.58
N GLU A 79 5.88 17.31 -31.20
CA GLU A 79 6.51 17.00 -32.50
C GLU A 79 7.35 15.73 -32.42
N LEU A 80 8.16 15.60 -31.35
CA LEU A 80 9.01 14.43 -31.13
C LEU A 80 8.20 13.15 -30.83
N LEU A 81 7.10 13.25 -30.10
CA LEU A 81 6.21 12.11 -29.84
C LEU A 81 5.48 11.67 -31.11
N MET A 82 5.01 12.63 -31.92
CA MET A 82 4.29 12.34 -33.19
C MET A 82 5.19 11.76 -34.28
N SER A 83 6.49 12.00 -34.20
CA SER A 83 7.50 11.46 -35.13
C SER A 83 8.23 10.22 -34.61
N ASP A 84 7.76 9.62 -33.52
CA ASP A 84 8.42 8.48 -32.82
C ASP A 84 9.89 8.75 -32.45
N SER A 85 10.27 10.04 -32.33
CA SER A 85 11.62 10.46 -31.91
C SER A 85 11.81 10.55 -30.42
N LEU A 86 10.72 10.43 -29.63
CA LEU A 86 10.72 10.46 -28.17
C LEU A 86 9.90 9.28 -27.62
N TYR A 87 10.49 8.61 -26.66
CA TYR A 87 9.81 7.57 -25.87
C TYR A 87 9.66 8.04 -24.41
N ILE A 88 8.46 7.87 -23.85
CA ILE A 88 8.17 8.17 -22.44
C ILE A 88 7.79 6.87 -21.73
N ALA A 89 8.47 6.59 -20.62
CA ALA A 89 8.18 5.48 -19.72
C ALA A 89 8.17 5.96 -18.27
N SER A 90 7.50 5.22 -17.40
CA SER A 90 7.62 5.40 -15.97
C SER A 90 8.89 4.71 -15.46
N ASN A 91 9.53 5.26 -14.43
CA ASN A 91 10.63 4.60 -13.72
C ASN A 91 10.18 4.28 -12.30
N ILE A 92 9.43 3.17 -12.16
CA ILE A 92 8.97 2.67 -10.87
C ILE A 92 9.92 1.56 -10.42
N THR A 93 10.44 1.73 -9.21
CA THR A 93 11.29 0.75 -8.50
C THR A 93 10.77 0.53 -7.09
N PHE A 94 11.31 -0.45 -6.36
CA PHE A 94 10.98 -0.66 -4.94
C PHE A 94 11.22 0.61 -4.09
N ASP A 95 12.23 1.39 -4.42
CA ASP A 95 12.60 2.61 -3.69
C ASP A 95 11.96 3.87 -4.27
N ASN A 96 11.39 3.81 -5.48
CA ASN A 96 10.77 4.94 -6.15
C ASN A 96 9.37 4.62 -6.66
N LEU A 97 8.37 4.94 -5.85
CA LEU A 97 6.95 4.84 -6.18
C LEU A 97 6.33 6.21 -6.54
N ALA A 98 7.16 7.26 -6.70
CA ALA A 98 6.70 8.61 -6.98
C ALA A 98 5.78 8.72 -8.21
N PRO A 99 6.01 8.00 -9.34
CA PRO A 99 5.10 8.07 -10.49
C PRO A 99 3.67 7.66 -10.14
N LEU A 100 3.48 6.63 -9.31
CA LEU A 100 2.16 6.19 -8.85
C LEU A 100 1.47 7.27 -8.00
N SER A 101 2.16 7.82 -6.99
CA SER A 101 1.64 8.90 -6.15
C SER A 101 1.30 10.14 -6.97
N THR A 102 2.16 10.53 -7.91
CA THR A 102 1.94 11.67 -8.80
C THR A 102 0.71 11.47 -9.68
N TYR A 103 0.50 10.25 -10.18
CA TYR A 103 -0.70 9.94 -10.95
C TYR A 103 -1.98 10.07 -10.12
N LEU A 104 -2.01 9.55 -8.90
CA LEU A 104 -3.18 9.68 -8.02
C LEU A 104 -3.60 11.14 -7.89
N GLY A 105 -2.65 12.03 -7.68
CA GLY A 105 -2.90 13.47 -7.57
C GLY A 105 -3.67 13.84 -6.31
N LYS A 106 -4.18 15.04 -6.29
CA LYS A 106 -4.93 15.66 -5.19
C LYS A 106 -6.15 16.40 -5.75
N PRO A 107 -7.31 16.40 -5.08
CA PRO A 107 -8.48 17.13 -5.57
C PRO A 107 -8.37 18.61 -5.22
N GLY A 108 -8.94 19.50 -6.06
CA GLY A 108 -9.05 20.91 -5.79
C GLY A 108 -8.72 21.80 -6.98
N ASP A 109 -8.24 23.01 -6.69
CA ASP A 109 -7.95 24.07 -7.64
C ASP A 109 -6.94 23.63 -8.72
N PRO A 110 -7.36 23.61 -10.02
CA PRO A 110 -6.46 23.24 -11.12
C PRO A 110 -5.27 24.19 -11.28
N SER A 111 -5.41 25.46 -10.91
CA SER A 111 -4.30 26.44 -11.00
C SER A 111 -3.18 26.12 -9.99
N LYS A 112 -3.47 25.36 -8.95
CA LYS A 112 -2.55 24.85 -7.93
C LYS A 112 -2.16 23.38 -8.16
N GLY A 113 -2.42 22.84 -9.36
CA GLY A 113 -2.13 21.45 -9.70
C GLY A 113 -3.17 20.45 -9.17
N GLY A 114 -4.33 20.90 -8.73
CA GLY A 114 -5.45 20.08 -8.30
C GLY A 114 -6.17 19.42 -9.47
N LEU A 115 -6.84 18.32 -9.16
CA LEU A 115 -7.76 17.63 -10.06
C LEU A 115 -9.20 18.00 -9.72
N SER A 116 -10.10 18.04 -10.71
CA SER A 116 -11.52 18.04 -10.40
C SER A 116 -11.85 16.81 -9.54
N PHE A 117 -12.79 16.94 -8.62
CA PHE A 117 -13.13 15.84 -7.72
C PHE A 117 -13.57 14.60 -8.48
N ALA A 118 -14.31 14.75 -9.56
CA ALA A 118 -14.69 13.64 -10.44
C ALA A 118 -13.47 12.93 -11.08
N ALA A 119 -12.45 13.68 -11.52
CA ALA A 119 -11.22 13.09 -12.07
C ALA A 119 -10.41 12.38 -10.98
N TYR A 120 -10.33 12.96 -9.79
CA TYR A 120 -9.68 12.35 -8.63
C TYR A 120 -10.35 11.04 -8.23
N LYS A 121 -11.68 10.99 -8.11
CA LYS A 121 -12.43 9.76 -7.82
C LYS A 121 -12.19 8.66 -8.85
N ARG A 122 -12.11 8.98 -10.14
CA ARG A 122 -11.78 7.97 -11.17
C ARG A 122 -10.39 7.36 -10.95
N ARG A 123 -9.38 8.18 -10.61
CA ARG A 123 -8.03 7.68 -10.31
C ARG A 123 -7.99 6.83 -9.03
N GLN A 124 -8.78 7.20 -8.02
CA GLN A 124 -8.96 6.40 -6.81
C GLN A 124 -9.59 5.03 -7.10
N ALA A 125 -10.63 4.99 -7.95
CA ALA A 125 -11.25 3.73 -8.37
C ALA A 125 -10.29 2.84 -9.18
N GLN A 126 -9.48 3.42 -10.06
CA GLN A 126 -8.43 2.67 -10.79
C GLN A 126 -7.39 2.08 -9.84
N HIS A 127 -6.99 2.84 -8.81
CA HIS A 127 -6.07 2.35 -7.79
C HIS A 127 -6.66 1.20 -6.97
N LEU A 128 -7.93 1.28 -6.58
CA LEU A 128 -8.64 0.23 -5.86
C LEU A 128 -8.59 -1.11 -6.62
N GLU A 129 -8.96 -1.08 -7.90
CA GLU A 129 -8.94 -2.29 -8.73
C GLU A 129 -7.51 -2.81 -8.96
N ALA A 130 -6.54 -1.91 -9.11
CA ALA A 130 -5.14 -2.27 -9.24
C ALA A 130 -4.58 -2.92 -7.95
N GLU A 131 -4.93 -2.39 -6.78
CA GLU A 131 -4.50 -2.93 -5.49
C GLU A 131 -5.14 -4.31 -5.22
N ARG A 132 -6.43 -4.48 -5.50
CA ARG A 132 -7.13 -5.78 -5.43
C ARG A 132 -6.45 -6.83 -6.31
N ALA A 133 -6.18 -6.47 -7.56
CA ALA A 133 -5.51 -7.38 -8.51
C ALA A 133 -4.08 -7.71 -8.07
N ALA A 134 -3.33 -6.73 -7.56
CA ALA A 134 -1.96 -6.94 -7.06
C ALA A 134 -1.94 -7.84 -5.81
N LEU A 135 -2.92 -7.71 -4.90
CA LEU A 135 -3.05 -8.57 -3.73
C LEU A 135 -3.35 -10.01 -4.13
N LEU A 136 -4.26 -10.24 -5.06
CA LEU A 136 -4.57 -11.58 -5.57
C LEU A 136 -3.42 -12.21 -6.38
N ASP A 137 -2.62 -11.41 -7.09
CA ASP A 137 -1.41 -11.86 -7.78
C ASP A 137 -0.37 -12.46 -6.80
N THR A 138 -0.40 -12.08 -5.52
CA THR A 138 0.54 -12.58 -4.49
C THR A 138 0.59 -14.11 -4.47
N VAL A 139 -0.56 -14.78 -4.51
CA VAL A 139 -0.64 -16.25 -4.49
C VAL A 139 0.13 -16.85 -5.67
N ARG A 140 -0.08 -16.33 -6.87
CA ARG A 140 0.65 -16.78 -8.07
C ARG A 140 2.17 -16.52 -7.97
N PHE A 141 2.56 -15.45 -7.30
CA PHE A 141 3.98 -15.11 -7.14
C PHE A 141 4.69 -15.97 -6.10
N ILE A 142 3.99 -16.58 -5.15
CA ILE A 142 4.55 -17.60 -4.26
C ILE A 142 5.05 -18.79 -5.11
N ASP A 143 4.20 -19.32 -6.00
CA ASP A 143 4.59 -20.43 -6.90
C ASP A 143 5.74 -20.05 -7.85
N ARG A 144 5.72 -18.83 -8.35
CA ARG A 144 6.78 -18.33 -9.26
C ARG A 144 8.10 -18.10 -8.55
N ALA A 145 8.08 -17.63 -7.32
CA ALA A 145 9.30 -17.45 -6.52
C ALA A 145 10.04 -18.77 -6.34
N GLU A 146 9.31 -19.83 -6.09
CA GLU A 146 9.86 -21.18 -6.02
C GLU A 146 10.28 -21.70 -7.40
N ALA A 147 9.35 -21.77 -8.35
CA ALA A 147 9.54 -22.43 -9.63
C ALA A 147 10.59 -21.79 -10.54
N LEU A 148 10.77 -20.47 -10.49
CA LEU A 148 11.68 -19.73 -11.37
C LEU A 148 13.01 -19.37 -10.72
N TYR A 149 13.01 -19.16 -9.38
CA TYR A 149 14.16 -18.59 -8.68
C TYR A 149 14.65 -19.44 -7.50
N ASP A 150 13.94 -20.56 -7.18
CA ASP A 150 14.25 -21.48 -6.07
C ASP A 150 14.29 -20.79 -4.68
N TYR A 151 13.52 -19.71 -4.51
CA TYR A 151 13.39 -19.09 -3.19
C TYR A 151 12.64 -19.99 -2.23
N GLN A 152 13.19 -20.17 -1.04
CA GLN A 152 12.58 -20.99 0.00
C GLN A 152 11.53 -20.22 0.80
N ASN A 153 11.72 -18.92 0.99
CA ASN A 153 10.84 -18.09 1.80
C ASN A 153 10.24 -16.96 0.96
N PHE A 154 9.10 -16.43 1.44
CA PHE A 154 8.34 -15.38 0.74
C PHE A 154 7.87 -14.30 1.69
N VAL A 155 8.13 -13.03 1.37
CA VAL A 155 7.59 -11.87 2.08
C VAL A 155 6.80 -11.00 1.13
N CYS A 156 5.53 -10.74 1.48
CA CYS A 156 4.68 -9.77 0.82
C CYS A 156 4.66 -8.46 1.62
N ASP A 157 5.09 -7.37 0.99
CA ASP A 157 4.98 -6.01 1.54
C ASP A 157 3.74 -5.34 0.94
N THR A 158 2.72 -5.09 1.77
CA THR A 158 1.46 -4.48 1.32
C THR A 158 1.52 -2.96 1.34
N SER A 159 0.62 -2.34 0.55
CA SER A 159 0.33 -0.91 0.69
C SER A 159 -0.22 -0.56 2.08
N GLY A 160 -0.12 0.72 2.44
CA GLY A 160 -0.76 1.23 3.66
C GLY A 160 -2.28 1.39 3.54
N SER A 161 -2.89 1.00 2.43
CA SER A 161 -4.33 1.08 2.17
C SER A 161 -5.04 -0.28 2.17
N ILE A 162 -4.33 -1.39 2.32
CA ILE A 162 -4.93 -2.72 2.27
C ILE A 162 -6.19 -2.85 3.13
N CYS A 163 -6.21 -2.26 4.32
CA CYS A 163 -7.37 -2.30 5.23
C CYS A 163 -8.60 -1.56 4.69
N GLU A 164 -8.46 -0.76 3.63
CA GLU A 164 -9.57 -0.09 2.94
C GLU A 164 -10.02 -0.84 1.68
N VAL A 165 -9.28 -1.85 1.27
CA VAL A 165 -9.52 -2.64 0.05
C VAL A 165 -10.24 -3.94 0.36
N VAL A 166 -10.05 -4.47 1.58
CA VAL A 166 -10.66 -5.71 2.08
C VAL A 166 -11.78 -5.42 3.10
N ASP A 167 -12.61 -6.41 3.36
CA ASP A 167 -13.59 -6.38 4.45
C ASP A 167 -13.26 -7.46 5.49
N PRO A 168 -12.53 -7.14 6.57
CA PRO A 168 -12.16 -8.12 7.58
C PRO A 168 -13.36 -8.62 8.41
N SER A 169 -14.52 -7.98 8.34
CA SER A 169 -15.75 -8.44 8.99
C SER A 169 -16.47 -9.52 8.18
N ASP A 170 -16.25 -9.60 6.87
CA ASP A 170 -16.73 -10.66 6.01
C ASP A 170 -15.76 -11.86 6.06
N SER A 171 -16.26 -12.96 6.64
CA SER A 171 -15.47 -14.21 6.71
C SER A 171 -15.15 -14.84 5.36
N ASN A 172 -15.79 -14.39 4.31
CA ASN A 172 -15.63 -14.87 2.95
C ASN A 172 -15.03 -13.79 2.03
N ASP A 173 -14.42 -12.73 2.61
CA ASP A 173 -13.68 -11.76 1.79
C ASP A 173 -12.70 -12.51 0.89
N PRO A 174 -12.81 -12.39 -0.44
CA PRO A 174 -12.06 -13.24 -1.35
C PRO A 174 -10.55 -12.97 -1.31
N ILE A 175 -10.15 -11.74 -0.96
CA ILE A 175 -8.74 -11.36 -0.88
C ILE A 175 -8.14 -11.88 0.43
N LEU A 176 -8.79 -11.61 1.58
CA LEU A 176 -8.29 -12.09 2.87
C LEU A 176 -8.26 -13.61 2.94
N THR A 177 -9.27 -14.29 2.39
CA THR A 177 -9.30 -15.76 2.29
C THR A 177 -8.09 -16.25 1.48
N ALA A 178 -7.90 -15.74 0.25
CA ALA A 178 -6.79 -16.16 -0.60
C ALA A 178 -5.41 -15.88 0.05
N LEU A 179 -5.27 -14.76 0.74
CA LEU A 179 -4.01 -14.41 1.40
C LEU A 179 -3.76 -15.26 2.65
N SER A 180 -4.76 -15.45 3.54
CA SER A 180 -4.58 -16.18 4.81
C SER A 180 -4.38 -17.69 4.61
N GLU A 181 -4.93 -18.26 3.53
CA GLU A 181 -4.69 -19.66 3.16
C GLU A 181 -3.25 -19.92 2.65
N ASN A 182 -2.52 -18.87 2.24
CA ASN A 182 -1.22 -19.00 1.62
C ASN A 182 -0.07 -18.31 2.39
N LEU A 183 -0.38 -17.36 3.29
CA LEU A 183 0.59 -16.54 4.02
C LEU A 183 0.13 -16.34 5.47
N LEU A 184 1.09 -16.22 6.39
CA LEU A 184 0.81 -15.67 7.72
C LEU A 184 0.64 -14.15 7.60
N LEU A 185 -0.53 -13.64 7.93
CA LEU A 185 -0.79 -12.21 7.98
C LEU A 185 -0.19 -11.63 9.26
N VAL A 186 0.66 -10.64 9.14
CA VAL A 186 1.39 -10.03 10.27
C VAL A 186 1.09 -8.54 10.32
N TRP A 187 0.34 -8.12 11.34
CA TRP A 187 0.14 -6.71 11.61
C TRP A 187 1.30 -6.12 12.38
N ILE A 188 2.00 -5.15 11.77
CA ILE A 188 2.99 -4.35 12.49
C ILE A 188 2.26 -3.17 13.13
N LYS A 189 1.98 -3.27 14.41
CA LYS A 189 1.22 -2.28 15.18
C LYS A 189 2.14 -1.16 15.65
N GLY A 190 1.82 0.07 15.25
CA GLY A 190 2.47 1.28 15.74
C GLY A 190 1.86 1.80 17.04
N SER A 191 2.65 2.54 17.81
CA SER A 191 2.21 3.29 19.01
C SER A 191 1.52 4.62 18.62
N GLU A 192 0.97 5.31 19.63
CA GLU A 192 0.46 6.69 19.44
C GLU A 192 1.54 7.66 18.96
N ASP A 193 2.77 7.53 19.47
CA ASP A 193 3.89 8.37 19.07
C ASP A 193 4.23 8.16 17.59
N HIS A 194 4.16 6.92 17.10
CA HIS A 194 4.33 6.63 15.67
C HIS A 194 3.25 7.32 14.84
N ARG A 195 1.98 7.33 15.28
CA ARG A 195 0.88 8.02 14.58
C ARG A 195 1.10 9.52 14.52
N ALA A 196 1.46 10.12 15.65
CA ALA A 196 1.76 11.55 15.72
C ALA A 196 2.94 11.93 14.79
N GLU A 197 3.99 11.11 14.74
CA GLU A 197 5.14 11.30 13.85
C GLU A 197 4.73 11.18 12.37
N LEU A 198 3.85 10.24 12.00
CA LEU A 198 3.35 10.10 10.64
C LEU A 198 2.58 11.35 10.19
N VAL A 199 1.70 11.88 11.03
CA VAL A 199 0.98 13.14 10.76
C VAL A 199 1.97 14.27 10.56
N ARG A 200 2.93 14.43 11.47
CA ARG A 200 3.95 15.48 11.40
C ARG A 200 4.80 15.42 10.13
N ARG A 201 5.16 14.20 9.68
CA ARG A 201 5.90 14.01 8.41
C ARG A 201 5.05 14.34 7.21
N PHE A 202 3.79 13.94 7.24
CA PHE A 202 2.85 14.23 6.16
C PHE A 202 2.58 15.72 6.01
N ASP A 203 2.45 16.46 7.11
CA ASP A 203 2.26 17.91 7.09
C ASP A 203 3.42 18.65 6.41
N LYS A 204 4.65 18.13 6.55
CA LYS A 204 5.83 18.71 5.89
C LYS A 204 5.88 18.42 4.40
N ALA A 205 5.45 17.24 3.98
CA ALA A 205 5.53 16.77 2.60
C ALA A 205 4.29 15.93 2.24
N PRO A 206 3.11 16.57 2.04
CA PRO A 206 1.88 15.87 1.78
C PRO A 206 1.92 15.15 0.44
N LYS A 207 1.65 13.84 0.48
CA LYS A 207 1.66 12.96 -0.70
C LYS A 207 0.25 12.47 -1.00
N PRO A 208 -0.12 12.29 -2.26
CA PRO A 208 -1.35 11.61 -2.62
C PRO A 208 -1.42 10.22 -1.99
N ILE A 209 -2.57 9.87 -1.42
CA ILE A 209 -2.87 8.57 -0.86
C ILE A 209 -4.22 8.07 -1.38
N TYR A 210 -4.44 6.75 -1.25
CA TYR A 210 -5.73 6.16 -1.52
C TYR A 210 -6.69 6.39 -0.34
N TYR A 211 -7.98 6.55 -0.64
CA TYR A 211 -9.08 6.64 0.31
C TYR A 211 -10.23 5.73 -0.13
N ARG A 212 -10.89 5.08 0.84
CA ARG A 212 -12.15 4.40 0.59
C ARG A 212 -13.20 5.41 0.07
N PRO A 213 -13.98 5.05 -0.97
CA PRO A 213 -14.89 6.00 -1.63
C PRO A 213 -15.84 6.73 -0.67
N GLU A 214 -16.46 5.99 0.26
CA GLU A 214 -17.42 6.55 1.22
C GLU A 214 -16.77 7.55 2.18
N PHE A 215 -15.56 7.23 2.65
CA PHE A 215 -14.76 8.14 3.48
C PHE A 215 -14.40 9.41 2.70
N LEU A 216 -13.91 9.25 1.49
CA LEU A 216 -13.52 10.37 0.63
C LEU A 216 -14.70 11.30 0.35
N ASP A 217 -15.85 10.77 -0.05
CA ASP A 217 -17.05 11.55 -0.35
C ASP A 217 -17.55 12.30 0.89
N ALA A 218 -17.59 11.65 2.04
CA ALA A 218 -17.98 12.29 3.30
C ALA A 218 -17.05 13.44 3.70
N LYS A 219 -15.72 13.22 3.61
CA LYS A 219 -14.71 14.23 3.98
C LYS A 219 -14.67 15.40 3.00
N TRP A 220 -14.82 15.14 1.70
CA TRP A 220 -14.87 16.19 0.69
C TRP A 220 -16.07 17.10 0.89
N ASN A 221 -17.26 16.52 1.05
CA ASN A 221 -18.49 17.30 1.24
C ASN A 221 -18.47 18.10 2.55
N ALA A 222 -17.99 17.50 3.65
CA ALA A 222 -17.82 18.19 4.92
C ALA A 222 -16.85 19.38 4.78
N TYR A 223 -15.69 19.15 4.16
CA TYR A 223 -14.68 20.20 3.97
C TYR A 223 -15.20 21.39 3.16
N LEU A 224 -15.94 21.15 2.07
CA LEU A 224 -16.58 22.22 1.28
C LEU A 224 -17.59 22.99 2.10
N SER A 225 -18.46 22.30 2.82
CA SER A 225 -19.50 22.90 3.65
C SER A 225 -18.91 23.75 4.79
N ASP A 226 -17.97 23.18 5.55
CA ASP A 226 -17.40 23.81 6.75
C ASP A 226 -16.57 25.06 6.41
N ASN A 227 -15.97 25.09 5.22
CA ASN A 227 -15.16 26.21 4.75
C ASN A 227 -15.90 27.12 3.76
N ASN A 228 -17.16 26.82 3.41
CA ASN A 228 -17.95 27.53 2.42
C ASN A 228 -17.21 27.73 1.10
N LEU A 229 -16.64 26.66 0.56
CA LEU A 229 -15.83 26.65 -0.66
C LEU A 229 -16.55 25.95 -1.81
N LEU A 230 -16.26 26.38 -3.03
CA LEU A 230 -16.53 25.60 -4.24
C LEU A 230 -15.36 24.63 -4.51
N GLU A 231 -15.62 23.55 -5.24
CA GLU A 231 -14.59 22.53 -5.57
C GLU A 231 -13.30 23.13 -6.18
N ALA A 232 -13.45 24.13 -7.06
CA ALA A 232 -12.32 24.78 -7.74
C ALA A 232 -11.54 25.76 -6.87
N GLU A 233 -12.00 26.03 -5.66
CA GLU A 233 -11.34 26.94 -4.69
C GLU A 233 -10.54 26.19 -3.64
N VAL A 234 -10.70 24.86 -3.57
CA VAL A 234 -10.02 24.02 -2.58
C VAL A 234 -8.52 23.99 -2.88
N ASP A 235 -7.70 24.38 -1.91
CA ASP A 235 -6.26 24.14 -1.98
C ASP A 235 -5.96 22.63 -1.81
N PRO A 236 -5.36 21.98 -2.82
CA PRO A 236 -5.18 20.52 -2.81
C PRO A 236 -4.34 20.01 -1.64
N ASP A 237 -3.29 20.73 -1.28
CA ASP A 237 -2.41 20.36 -0.18
C ASP A 237 -3.08 20.53 1.18
N THR A 238 -3.84 21.58 1.34
CA THR A 238 -4.58 21.87 2.58
C THR A 238 -5.65 20.81 2.83
N PHE A 239 -6.40 20.41 1.79
CA PHE A 239 -7.40 19.35 1.91
C PHE A 239 -6.79 18.03 2.36
N ILE A 240 -5.70 17.56 1.71
CA ILE A 240 -5.12 16.27 2.07
C ILE A 240 -4.42 16.28 3.44
N ARG A 241 -3.88 17.42 3.88
CA ARG A 241 -3.37 17.57 5.26
C ARG A 241 -4.51 17.48 6.27
N HIS A 242 -5.63 18.17 6.02
CA HIS A 242 -6.81 18.12 6.87
C HIS A 242 -7.34 16.70 7.05
N THR A 243 -7.42 15.93 5.97
CA THR A 243 -7.97 14.56 5.99
C THR A 243 -7.00 13.49 6.49
N TYR A 244 -5.69 13.77 6.53
CA TYR A 244 -4.68 12.73 6.82
C TYR A 244 -4.77 12.15 8.24
N ALA A 245 -4.88 13.00 9.26
CA ALA A 245 -5.03 12.54 10.63
C ALA A 245 -6.31 11.70 10.82
N GLU A 246 -7.39 12.09 10.14
CA GLU A 246 -8.67 11.42 10.20
C GLU A 246 -8.63 10.05 9.52
N VAL A 247 -7.97 9.93 8.35
CA VAL A 247 -7.84 8.65 7.67
C VAL A 247 -6.95 7.68 8.46
N ILE A 248 -5.90 8.18 9.12
CA ILE A 248 -5.09 7.34 10.03
C ILE A 248 -5.96 6.80 11.17
N ALA A 249 -6.79 7.64 11.79
CA ALA A 249 -7.71 7.21 12.84
C ALA A 249 -8.76 6.22 12.31
N HIS A 250 -9.30 6.48 11.12
CA HIS A 250 -10.27 5.60 10.44
C HIS A 250 -9.71 4.20 10.15
N ARG A 251 -8.43 4.10 9.79
CA ARG A 251 -7.77 2.83 9.45
C ARG A 251 -7.46 1.96 10.67
N GLN A 252 -7.33 2.53 11.88
CA GLN A 252 -6.95 1.75 13.06
C GLN A 252 -7.90 0.58 13.36
N PRO A 253 -9.23 0.77 13.45
CA PRO A 253 -10.15 -0.35 13.67
C PRO A 253 -10.13 -1.36 12.51
N CYS A 254 -9.89 -0.92 11.27
CA CYS A 254 -9.79 -1.84 10.12
C CYS A 254 -8.55 -2.74 10.24
N TYR A 255 -7.38 -2.17 10.60
CA TYR A 255 -6.18 -2.97 10.87
C TYR A 255 -6.36 -3.92 12.05
N ALA A 256 -7.01 -3.46 13.14
CA ALA A 256 -7.29 -4.31 14.28
C ALA A 256 -8.18 -5.50 13.92
N ALA A 257 -9.21 -5.29 13.10
CA ALA A 257 -10.06 -6.37 12.60
C ALA A 257 -9.31 -7.32 11.64
N MET A 258 -8.38 -6.80 10.83
CA MET A 258 -7.52 -7.66 9.99
C MET A 258 -6.56 -8.51 10.84
N ALA A 259 -6.17 -8.05 12.03
CA ALA A 259 -5.30 -8.83 12.92
C ALA A 259 -5.93 -10.15 13.37
N ASP A 260 -7.25 -10.25 13.37
CA ASP A 260 -7.97 -11.50 13.67
C ASP A 260 -7.75 -12.60 12.60
N TRP A 261 -7.18 -12.24 11.45
CA TRP A 261 -6.81 -13.16 10.37
C TRP A 261 -5.34 -13.64 10.46
N GLY A 262 -4.59 -13.20 11.46
CA GLY A 262 -3.17 -13.50 11.59
C GLY A 262 -2.62 -13.18 12.99
N VAL A 263 -1.45 -12.59 13.05
CA VAL A 263 -0.76 -12.22 14.29
C VAL A 263 -0.42 -10.73 14.34
N THR A 264 -0.20 -10.23 15.55
CA THR A 264 0.23 -8.84 15.79
C THR A 264 1.63 -8.81 16.37
N VAL A 265 2.49 -7.98 15.80
CA VAL A 265 3.82 -7.63 16.33
C VAL A 265 3.93 -6.12 16.55
N THR A 266 4.82 -5.66 17.40
CA THR A 266 5.01 -4.21 17.58
C THR A 266 6.03 -3.66 16.57
N ALA A 267 5.87 -2.38 16.21
CA ALA A 267 6.86 -1.71 15.37
C ALA A 267 8.23 -1.63 16.04
N GLU A 268 8.27 -1.55 17.38
CA GLU A 268 9.49 -1.54 18.18
C GLU A 268 10.25 -2.87 18.10
N ASP A 269 9.56 -4.01 18.18
CA ASP A 269 10.18 -5.33 18.09
C ASP A 269 10.67 -5.60 16.67
N VAL A 270 9.88 -5.23 15.69
CA VAL A 270 10.28 -5.32 14.28
C VAL A 270 11.49 -4.46 13.97
N ALA A 271 11.57 -3.23 14.54
CA ALA A 271 12.72 -2.34 14.33
C ALA A 271 14.03 -2.88 14.94
N LYS A 272 13.94 -3.74 15.97
CA LYS A 272 15.10 -4.42 16.59
C LYS A 272 15.53 -5.66 15.82
N ALA A 273 14.66 -6.23 15.01
CA ALA A 273 14.93 -7.44 14.23
C ALA A 273 15.75 -7.07 12.97
N THR A 274 17.06 -7.11 13.09
CA THR A 274 18.01 -6.73 12.03
C THR A 274 18.52 -7.93 11.21
N THR A 275 18.09 -9.15 11.54
CA THR A 275 18.41 -10.40 10.83
C THR A 275 17.15 -11.25 10.66
N PRO A 276 17.14 -12.19 9.69
CA PRO A 276 16.03 -13.14 9.52
C PRO A 276 15.71 -13.94 10.78
N GLU A 277 16.74 -14.37 11.53
CA GLU A 277 16.57 -15.15 12.78
C GLU A 277 15.92 -14.31 13.88
N ALA A 278 16.28 -13.01 13.96
CA ALA A 278 15.66 -12.10 14.92
C ALA A 278 14.18 -11.84 14.54
N PHE A 279 13.90 -11.71 13.23
CA PHE A 279 12.51 -11.61 12.75
C PHE A 279 11.71 -12.89 13.02
N ASP A 280 12.31 -14.05 12.79
CA ASP A 280 11.72 -15.36 13.12
C ASP A 280 11.34 -15.49 14.60
N ALA A 281 12.19 -14.98 15.49
CA ALA A 281 11.91 -14.97 16.92
C ALA A 281 10.74 -14.06 17.30
N VAL A 282 10.61 -12.88 16.63
CA VAL A 282 9.47 -11.97 16.82
C VAL A 282 8.16 -12.63 16.39
N ILE A 283 8.15 -13.33 15.23
CA ILE A 283 6.96 -14.05 14.76
C ILE A 283 6.62 -15.23 15.68
N ALA A 284 7.61 -16.00 16.10
CA ALA A 284 7.39 -17.13 17.03
C ALA A 284 6.74 -16.66 18.35
N ALA A 285 7.23 -15.56 18.92
CA ALA A 285 6.66 -14.98 20.13
C ALA A 285 5.22 -14.46 19.96
N ALA A 286 4.84 -14.07 18.74
CA ALA A 286 3.48 -13.62 18.42
C ALA A 286 2.50 -14.79 18.19
N LEU A 287 3.01 -16.02 18.05
CA LEU A 287 2.23 -17.25 17.85
C LEU A 287 2.07 -18.06 19.16
N GLU A 288 2.71 -17.64 20.27
CA GLU A 288 2.52 -18.20 21.62
C GLU A 288 1.23 -17.68 22.27
#